data_1fc91cee997b24e9ec9f380f0db4af78
#
_entry.id   1fc91cee997b24e9ec9f380f0db4af78
#
_cell.length_a   1.000
_cell.length_b   1.000
_cell.length_c   1.000
_cell.angle_alpha   90.00
_cell.angle_beta   90.00
_cell.angle_gamma   90.00
#
_symmetry.space_group_name_H-M   'P 1'
#
loop_
_entity.id
_entity.type
_entity.pdbx_description
1 polymer ?
#
loop_
_entity_poly.entity_id
_entity_poly.type
_entity_poly.pdbx_seq_one_letter_code
_entity_poly.pdbx_strand_id
1 'polypeptide(L)'
;RAPAPDKLRVAAVPNRYVGDMSDHHVFRTHGRPYLFFSCGQWEHYHMPSDTPEKLNYAKMRRMSEYLVDVVAAVSVEPLIGPFEGYDSTAVELGLMKKHAGALAAQLGLMLESQADLQRFVETLVMRYGLLTDR
;
A
#
# COMPACT_ATOMS: atom_id res chain seq x y z
N ARG A 1 8.15 -17.50 -10.98
CA ARG A 1 7.06 -18.42 -10.59
C ARG A 1 5.99 -17.54 -9.95
N ALA A 2 4.80 -17.45 -10.56
CA ALA A 2 3.69 -16.73 -9.99
C ALA A 2 3.46 -17.22 -8.54
N PRO A 3 3.21 -16.33 -7.57
CA PRO A 3 2.93 -16.75 -6.21
C PRO A 3 1.75 -17.71 -6.21
N ALA A 4 1.82 -18.72 -5.35
CA ALA A 4 0.74 -19.68 -5.20
C ALA A 4 -0.60 -18.95 -5.06
N PRO A 5 -1.65 -19.37 -5.77
CA PRO A 5 -2.91 -18.65 -5.83
C PRO A 5 -3.60 -18.47 -4.46
N ASP A 6 -3.09 -19.10 -3.42
CA ASP A 6 -3.74 -19.20 -2.12
C ASP A 6 -3.38 -18.11 -1.10
N LYS A 7 -2.45 -17.20 -1.41
CA LYS A 7 -2.02 -16.19 -0.44
C LYS A 7 -2.12 -14.78 -1.00
N LEU A 8 -3.02 -13.99 -0.42
CA LEU A 8 -3.01 -12.54 -0.58
C LEU A 8 -1.83 -11.98 0.21
N ARG A 9 -1.00 -11.18 -0.44
CA ARG A 9 0.04 -10.39 0.23
C ARG A 9 -0.48 -8.97 0.37
N VAL A 10 -0.56 -8.48 1.58
CA VAL A 10 -0.98 -7.11 1.89
C VAL A 10 0.21 -6.37 2.47
N ALA A 11 0.49 -5.20 1.93
CA ALA A 11 1.47 -4.26 2.47
C ALA A 11 0.75 -2.96 2.85
N ALA A 12 0.96 -2.49 4.07
CA ALA A 12 0.48 -1.19 4.49
C ALA A 12 1.53 -0.13 4.15
N VAL A 13 1.10 0.93 3.49
CA VAL A 13 1.97 2.04 3.08
C VAL A 13 1.32 3.34 3.52
N PRO A 14 2.05 4.25 4.21
CA PRO A 14 1.53 5.56 4.56
C PRO A 14 1.12 6.40 3.35
N ASN A 15 0.08 7.22 3.53
CA ASN A 15 -0.47 8.05 2.45
C ASN A 15 0.56 9.02 1.84
N ARG A 16 1.56 9.45 2.62
CA ARG A 16 2.62 10.35 2.10
C ARG A 16 3.41 9.78 0.91
N TYR A 17 3.41 8.45 0.73
CA TYR A 17 4.05 7.80 -0.42
C TYR A 17 3.12 7.57 -1.60
N VAL A 18 1.81 7.64 -1.38
CA VAL A 18 0.79 7.39 -2.40
C VAL A 18 0.19 8.70 -2.88
N GLY A 19 -0.04 9.64 -1.94
CA GLY A 19 -0.70 10.91 -2.21
C GLY A 19 -2.22 10.80 -2.24
N ASP A 20 -2.86 11.93 -2.46
CA ASP A 20 -4.31 12.09 -2.41
C ASP A 20 -4.95 11.86 -3.79
N MET A 21 -4.74 10.70 -4.38
CA MET A 21 -5.14 10.40 -5.75
C MET A 21 -6.59 9.89 -5.89
N SER A 22 -7.36 9.81 -4.79
CA SER A 22 -8.72 9.25 -4.81
C SER A 22 -9.56 9.83 -3.67
N ASP A 23 -10.79 9.37 -3.54
CA ASP A 23 -11.81 9.85 -2.59
C ASP A 23 -11.38 9.81 -1.12
N HIS A 24 -10.37 9.01 -0.76
CA HIS A 24 -9.80 9.00 0.58
C HIS A 24 -9.25 10.37 1.02
N HIS A 25 -8.88 11.25 0.08
CA HIS A 25 -8.49 12.63 0.34
C HIS A 25 -9.54 13.39 1.19
N VAL A 26 -10.82 13.23 0.90
CA VAL A 26 -11.90 13.90 1.64
C VAL A 26 -11.91 13.44 3.10
N PHE A 27 -11.74 12.15 3.35
CA PHE A 27 -11.66 11.62 4.73
C PHE A 27 -10.43 12.15 5.45
N ARG A 28 -9.28 12.15 4.78
CA ARG A 28 -8.04 12.67 5.32
C ARG A 28 -8.15 14.14 5.74
N THR A 29 -8.62 15.00 4.85
CA THR A 29 -8.71 16.44 5.10
C THR A 29 -9.72 16.82 6.19
N HIS A 30 -10.66 15.92 6.50
CA HIS A 30 -11.61 16.06 7.59
C HIS A 30 -11.21 15.32 8.88
N GLY A 31 -9.95 14.85 8.97
CA GLY A 31 -9.43 14.16 10.14
C GLY A 31 -10.16 12.84 10.44
N ARG A 32 -10.70 12.18 9.41
CA ARG A 32 -11.38 10.89 9.55
C ARG A 32 -10.43 9.75 9.23
N PRO A 33 -10.53 8.60 9.94
CA PRO A 33 -9.76 7.42 9.58
C PRO A 33 -10.17 6.91 8.20
N TYR A 34 -9.20 6.44 7.46
CA TYR A 34 -9.42 5.87 6.13
C TYR A 34 -8.39 4.79 5.83
N LEU A 35 -8.73 3.93 4.90
CA LEU A 35 -7.82 3.00 4.25
C LEU A 35 -8.06 3.07 2.73
N PHE A 36 -7.01 3.28 1.98
CA PHE A 36 -7.04 3.22 0.52
C PHE A 36 -6.48 1.87 0.07
N PHE A 37 -7.30 1.07 -0.60
CA PHE A 37 -6.90 -0.24 -1.10
C PHE A 37 -6.58 -0.17 -2.58
N SER A 38 -5.40 -0.65 -2.96
CA SER A 38 -4.95 -0.68 -4.34
C SER A 38 -4.22 -1.99 -4.65
N CYS A 39 -4.26 -2.40 -5.90
CA CYS A 39 -3.44 -3.48 -6.44
C CYS A 39 -2.14 -2.99 -7.07
N GLY A 40 -1.85 -1.70 -6.95
CA GLY A 40 -0.76 -1.03 -7.65
C GLY A 40 -1.12 -0.64 -9.08
N GLN A 41 -0.11 -0.29 -9.86
CA GLN A 41 -0.30 0.10 -11.26
C GLN A 41 -0.80 -1.07 -12.11
N TRP A 42 -1.70 -0.73 -13.04
CA TRP A 42 -2.28 -1.63 -14.01
C TRP A 42 -2.11 -1.04 -15.41
N GLU A 43 -1.49 -1.77 -16.32
CA GLU A 43 -1.16 -1.28 -17.69
C GLU A 43 -2.37 -0.88 -18.53
N HIS A 44 -3.55 -1.34 -18.15
CA HIS A 44 -4.81 -1.00 -18.84
C HIS A 44 -5.63 0.08 -18.12
N TYR A 45 -5.14 0.62 -16.99
CA TYR A 45 -5.86 1.63 -16.18
C TYR A 45 -6.21 2.86 -17.03
N HIS A 46 -7.47 3.24 -17.01
CA HIS A 46 -8.04 4.31 -17.84
C HIS A 46 -7.88 4.11 -19.37
N MET A 47 -7.68 2.88 -19.82
CA MET A 47 -7.55 2.55 -21.25
C MET A 47 -8.78 1.79 -21.74
N PRO A 48 -9.15 1.91 -23.04
CA PRO A 48 -10.24 1.10 -23.62
C PRO A 48 -10.01 -0.40 -23.52
N SER A 49 -8.77 -0.81 -23.29
CA SER A 49 -8.36 -2.20 -23.11
C SER A 49 -8.57 -2.72 -21.69
N ASP A 50 -9.04 -1.91 -20.75
CA ASP A 50 -9.40 -2.35 -19.39
C ASP A 50 -10.78 -3.03 -19.41
N THR A 51 -10.77 -4.32 -19.69
CA THR A 51 -11.98 -5.12 -19.90
C THR A 51 -12.14 -6.19 -18.80
N PRO A 52 -13.39 -6.63 -18.51
CA PRO A 52 -13.67 -7.60 -17.45
C PRO A 52 -12.87 -8.91 -17.56
N GLU A 53 -12.56 -9.36 -18.77
CA GLU A 53 -11.85 -10.61 -19.02
C GLU A 53 -10.41 -10.60 -18.49
N LYS A 54 -9.85 -9.41 -18.28
CA LYS A 54 -8.49 -9.21 -17.75
C LYS A 54 -8.44 -9.17 -16.24
N LEU A 55 -9.57 -9.14 -15.57
CA LEU A 55 -9.64 -9.07 -14.11
C LEU A 55 -9.25 -10.41 -13.48
N ASN A 56 -8.45 -10.35 -12.44
CA ASN A 56 -8.14 -11.52 -11.62
C ASN A 56 -9.23 -11.72 -10.55
N TYR A 57 -10.31 -12.39 -10.92
CA TYR A 57 -11.46 -12.62 -10.05
C TYR A 57 -11.12 -13.41 -8.80
N ALA A 58 -10.17 -14.34 -8.85
CA ALA A 58 -9.71 -15.07 -7.67
C ALA A 58 -9.02 -14.13 -6.67
N LYS A 59 -8.21 -13.18 -7.15
CA LYS A 59 -7.61 -12.13 -6.32
C LYS A 59 -8.67 -11.19 -5.76
N MET A 60 -9.64 -10.76 -6.58
CA MET A 60 -10.74 -9.90 -6.15
C MET A 60 -11.53 -10.52 -5.01
N ARG A 61 -11.90 -11.81 -5.13
CA ARG A 61 -12.62 -12.52 -4.06
C ARG A 61 -11.84 -12.48 -2.75
N ARG A 62 -10.55 -12.77 -2.78
CA ARG A 62 -9.72 -12.76 -1.56
C ARG A 62 -9.53 -11.36 -0.97
N MET A 63 -9.46 -10.35 -1.83
CA MET A 63 -9.45 -8.97 -1.35
C MET A 63 -10.76 -8.63 -0.66
N SER A 64 -11.89 -9.04 -1.21
CA SER A 64 -13.21 -8.83 -0.59
C SER A 64 -13.32 -9.55 0.76
N GLU A 65 -12.87 -10.80 0.85
CA GLU A 65 -12.81 -11.55 2.10
C GLU A 65 -11.94 -10.81 3.15
N TYR A 66 -10.76 -10.37 2.76
CA TYR A 66 -9.88 -9.58 3.63
C TYR A 66 -10.50 -8.25 4.07
N LEU A 67 -11.20 -7.55 3.16
CA LEU A 67 -11.91 -6.31 3.49
C LEU A 67 -13.02 -6.52 4.52
N VAL A 68 -13.76 -7.63 4.42
CA VAL A 68 -14.76 -8.01 5.43
C VAL A 68 -14.11 -8.20 6.79
N ASP A 69 -12.96 -8.88 6.85
CA ASP A 69 -12.21 -9.07 8.11
C ASP A 69 -11.74 -7.74 8.70
N VAL A 70 -11.24 -6.82 7.85
CA VAL A 70 -10.83 -5.47 8.29
C VAL A 70 -12.03 -4.70 8.83
N VAL A 71 -13.16 -4.69 8.13
CA VAL A 71 -14.39 -4.01 8.59
C VAL A 71 -14.87 -4.61 9.91
N ALA A 72 -14.90 -5.93 10.03
CA ALA A 72 -15.26 -6.59 11.27
C ALA A 72 -14.34 -6.19 12.44
N ALA A 73 -13.03 -6.16 12.21
CA ALA A 73 -12.07 -5.77 13.24
C ALA A 73 -12.28 -4.32 13.71
N VAL A 74 -12.43 -3.37 12.79
CA VAL A 74 -12.61 -1.95 13.15
C VAL A 74 -13.99 -1.61 13.69
N SER A 75 -14.98 -2.49 13.49
CA SER A 75 -16.33 -2.28 14.01
C SER A 75 -16.49 -2.61 15.49
N VAL A 76 -15.59 -3.40 16.05
CA VAL A 76 -15.66 -3.84 17.46
C VAL A 76 -14.71 -3.08 18.37
N GLU A 77 -13.73 -2.36 17.82
CA GLU A 77 -12.77 -1.57 18.59
C GLU A 77 -12.86 -0.09 18.17
N PRO A 78 -12.93 0.84 19.14
CA PRO A 78 -12.93 2.26 18.80
C PRO A 78 -11.60 2.67 18.20
N LEU A 79 -11.64 3.31 17.05
CA LEU A 79 -10.46 3.92 16.45
C LEU A 79 -10.16 5.23 17.15
N ILE A 80 -9.04 5.27 17.86
CA ILE A 80 -8.59 6.44 18.61
C ILE A 80 -7.46 7.10 17.83
N GLY A 81 -7.65 8.38 17.45
CA GLY A 81 -6.62 9.18 16.77
C GLY A 81 -5.42 9.50 17.69
N PRO A 82 -4.45 10.22 17.18
CA PRO A 82 -4.49 10.92 15.89
C PRO A 82 -4.35 9.96 14.69
N PHE A 83 -5.08 10.26 13.61
CA PHE A 83 -5.01 9.47 12.35
C PHE A 83 -3.94 10.00 11.39
N GLU A 84 -3.46 11.22 11.62
CA GLU A 84 -2.31 11.82 10.95
C GLU A 84 -1.46 12.62 11.96
N GLY A 85 -0.24 12.99 11.51
CA GLY A 85 0.67 13.81 12.32
C GLY A 85 1.38 13.07 13.45
N TYR A 86 1.19 11.76 13.58
CA TYR A 86 1.93 10.94 14.54
C TYR A 86 3.25 10.40 13.92
N ASP A 87 4.21 10.11 14.77
CA ASP A 87 5.45 9.46 14.34
C ASP A 87 5.20 7.98 14.04
N SER A 88 5.10 7.66 12.76
CA SER A 88 4.90 6.30 12.26
C SER A 88 6.22 5.56 11.94
N THR A 89 7.38 6.18 12.16
CA THR A 89 8.70 5.69 11.71
C THR A 89 8.98 4.26 12.16
N ALA A 90 8.74 3.93 13.41
CA ALA A 90 9.00 2.58 13.93
C ALA A 90 8.12 1.52 13.26
N VAL A 91 6.85 1.82 13.03
CA VAL A 91 5.90 0.91 12.36
C VAL A 91 6.29 0.73 10.90
N GLU A 92 6.62 1.80 10.20
CA GLU A 92 7.03 1.77 8.80
C GLU A 92 8.33 0.98 8.61
N LEU A 93 9.34 1.24 9.45
CA LEU A 93 10.60 0.49 9.44
C LEU A 93 10.36 -0.99 9.66
N GLY A 94 9.53 -1.36 10.63
CA GLY A 94 9.17 -2.75 10.90
C GLY A 94 8.51 -3.42 9.70
N LEU A 95 7.55 -2.76 9.08
CA LEU A 95 6.86 -3.28 7.89
C LEU A 95 7.79 -3.39 6.68
N MET A 96 8.59 -2.36 6.42
CA MET A 96 9.53 -2.36 5.29
C MET A 96 10.65 -3.39 5.48
N LYS A 97 11.22 -3.52 6.66
CA LYS A 97 12.19 -4.60 6.96
C LYS A 97 11.58 -5.98 6.71
N LYS A 98 10.37 -6.21 7.18
CA LYS A 98 9.66 -7.48 7.02
C LYS A 98 9.36 -7.84 5.56
N HIS A 99 8.91 -6.87 4.77
CA HIS A 99 8.38 -7.13 3.42
C HIS A 99 9.35 -6.80 2.30
N ALA A 100 10.27 -5.89 2.50
CA ALA A 100 11.20 -5.38 1.50
C ALA A 100 12.68 -5.39 1.92
N GLY A 101 13.01 -5.91 3.10
CA GLY A 101 14.39 -5.92 3.60
C GLY A 101 15.37 -6.64 2.69
N ALA A 102 14.98 -7.78 2.11
CA ALA A 102 15.81 -8.49 1.15
C ALA A 102 16.08 -7.68 -0.14
N LEU A 103 15.08 -6.95 -0.62
CA LEU A 103 15.22 -6.07 -1.77
C LEU A 103 16.10 -4.87 -1.46
N ALA A 104 15.91 -4.24 -0.30
CA ALA A 104 16.77 -3.14 0.15
C ALA A 104 18.24 -3.56 0.22
N ALA A 105 18.51 -4.74 0.79
CA ALA A 105 19.87 -5.29 0.86
C ALA A 105 20.48 -5.54 -0.55
N GLN A 106 19.70 -6.07 -1.49
CA GLN A 106 20.14 -6.24 -2.88
C GLN A 106 20.45 -4.91 -3.57
N LEU A 107 19.81 -3.82 -3.17
CA LEU A 107 20.06 -2.47 -3.66
C LEU A 107 21.17 -1.76 -2.90
N GLY A 108 21.77 -2.40 -1.89
CA GLY A 108 22.80 -1.80 -1.02
C GLY A 108 22.24 -0.70 -0.10
N LEU A 109 20.94 -0.76 0.21
CA LEU A 109 20.25 0.22 1.05
C LEU A 109 19.97 -0.34 2.44
N MET A 110 20.13 0.51 3.45
CA MET A 110 19.72 0.21 4.83
C MET A 110 18.27 0.66 5.06
N LEU A 111 17.63 0.10 6.09
CA LEU A 111 16.28 0.46 6.53
C LEU A 111 16.29 0.66 8.04
N GLU A 112 17.02 1.65 8.55
CA GLU A 112 17.19 1.87 9.99
C GLU A 112 16.64 3.20 10.47
N SER A 113 16.40 4.13 9.55
CA SER A 113 15.91 5.48 9.84
C SER A 113 14.82 5.90 8.86
N GLN A 114 14.11 6.98 9.19
CA GLN A 114 13.14 7.58 8.26
C GLN A 114 13.82 8.06 6.96
N ALA A 115 15.05 8.56 7.05
CA ALA A 115 15.82 8.95 5.86
C ALA A 115 16.15 7.76 4.96
N ASP A 116 16.39 6.58 5.54
CA ASP A 116 16.61 5.36 4.77
C ASP A 116 15.31 4.89 4.08
N LEU A 117 14.17 4.97 4.78
CA LEU A 117 12.87 4.70 4.19
C LEU A 117 12.61 5.59 2.98
N GLN A 118 12.81 6.89 3.15
CA GLN A 118 12.63 7.87 2.08
C GLN A 118 13.53 7.54 0.89
N ARG A 119 14.80 7.30 1.12
CA ARG A 119 15.78 6.93 0.08
C ARG A 119 15.41 5.63 -0.63
N PHE A 120 14.92 4.65 0.12
CA PHE A 120 14.48 3.38 -0.46
C PHE A 120 13.25 3.58 -1.36
N VAL A 121 12.25 4.31 -0.91
CA VAL A 121 11.04 4.62 -1.70
C VAL A 121 11.42 5.42 -2.95
N GLU A 122 12.23 6.47 -2.83
CA GLU A 122 12.71 7.28 -3.97
C GLU A 122 13.47 6.42 -4.99
N THR A 123 14.31 5.50 -4.52
CA THR A 123 15.04 4.57 -5.41
C THR A 123 14.07 3.68 -6.17
N LEU A 124 13.02 3.17 -5.52
CA LEU A 124 11.98 2.36 -6.18
C LEU A 124 11.18 3.16 -7.19
N VAL A 125 10.79 4.39 -6.84
CA VAL A 125 10.08 5.31 -7.73
C VAL A 125 10.91 5.63 -8.96
N MET A 126 12.15 6.08 -8.77
CA MET A 126 13.01 6.51 -9.89
C MET A 126 13.50 5.34 -10.76
N ARG A 127 13.83 4.21 -10.15
CA ARG A 127 14.40 3.06 -10.89
C ARG A 127 13.36 2.16 -11.54
N TYR A 128 12.19 2.05 -10.92
CA TYR A 128 11.20 1.05 -11.30
C TYR A 128 9.86 1.65 -11.68
N GLY A 129 9.69 2.97 -11.58
CA GLY A 129 8.47 3.67 -11.94
C GLY A 129 7.24 3.25 -11.13
N LEU A 130 7.45 2.74 -9.91
CA LEU A 130 6.39 2.10 -9.11
C LEU A 130 5.30 3.05 -8.63
N LEU A 131 5.52 4.37 -8.69
CA LEU A 131 4.60 5.40 -8.24
C LEU A 131 4.48 6.60 -9.22
N THR A 132 5.06 6.49 -10.41
CA THR A 132 4.95 7.59 -11.38
C THR A 132 3.76 7.39 -12.29
N ASP A 133 2.87 8.37 -12.31
CA ASP A 133 1.95 8.58 -13.43
C ASP A 133 2.78 8.73 -14.72
N ARG A 134 2.62 7.82 -15.65
CA ARG A 134 3.04 7.98 -17.02
C ARG A 134 1.82 8.18 -17.89
#